data_7ce3f101e1e686e7f4965fbd797df3b3
#
_entry.id   7ce3f101e1e686e7f4965fbd797df3b3
#
_cell.length_a   1.000
_cell.length_b   1.000
_cell.length_c   1.000
_cell.angle_alpha   90.00
_cell.angle_beta   90.00
_cell.angle_gamma   90.00
#
_symmetry.space_group_name_H-M   'P 1'
#
loop_
_entity.id
_entity.type
_entity.pdbx_description
1 polymer ?
#
loop_
_entity_poly.entity_id
_entity_poly.type
_entity_poly.pdbx_seq_one_letter_code
_entity_poly.pdbx_strand_id
1 'polypeptide(L)'
;GTLSSGSYVLNSTKGKKERIGRLLLIHANHREDVDTVYAGDIAAAVGLKDTTTGDTLCDENHPVILESMEFPEPVIQIAIEPKTKAGQEKMSIALQKLSEEDPTFRAHTEPETGQTIISGMGELHLEIIVDRLMREFKVEANVGKPQVAYKETIRKAVKSEGKFVRQSGGRGQYGHCWIE
;
A
#
# COMPACT_ATOMS: atom_id res chain seq x y z
N GLY A 1 -20.11 26.54 6.22
CA GLY A 1 -18.81 26.91 5.68
C GLY A 1 -18.79 26.92 4.16
N THR A 2 -17.71 27.39 3.60
CA THR A 2 -17.45 27.40 2.16
C THR A 2 -16.06 26.87 1.88
N LEU A 3 -15.90 26.18 0.76
CA LEU A 3 -14.60 25.73 0.27
C LEU A 3 -14.43 26.26 -1.15
N SER A 4 -13.30 26.94 -1.39
CA SER A 4 -13.02 27.54 -2.71
C SER A 4 -11.83 26.87 -3.41
N SER A 5 -11.90 26.79 -4.72
CA SER A 5 -10.82 26.35 -5.59
C SER A 5 -9.56 27.20 -5.36
N GLY A 6 -8.38 26.56 -5.32
CA GLY A 6 -7.10 27.20 -5.06
C GLY A 6 -6.83 27.57 -3.60
N SER A 7 -7.79 27.41 -2.68
CA SER A 7 -7.63 27.70 -1.25
C SER A 7 -6.75 26.67 -0.54
N TYR A 8 -6.32 27.00 0.69
CA TYR A 8 -5.62 26.09 1.58
C TYR A 8 -6.56 25.61 2.68
N VAL A 9 -6.41 24.37 3.06
CA VAL A 9 -7.12 23.71 4.16
C VAL A 9 -6.13 23.00 5.08
N LEU A 10 -6.53 22.82 6.33
CA LEU A 10 -5.82 21.98 7.28
C LEU A 10 -6.44 20.58 7.30
N ASN A 11 -5.66 19.55 6.99
CA ASN A 11 -6.01 18.18 7.36
C ASN A 11 -5.77 18.04 8.86
N SER A 12 -6.82 18.18 9.65
CA SER A 12 -6.73 18.20 11.12
C SER A 12 -6.40 16.81 11.70
N THR A 13 -6.75 15.75 10.99
CA THR A 13 -6.43 14.37 11.39
C THR A 13 -4.92 14.11 11.35
N LYS A 14 -4.23 14.63 10.33
CA LYS A 14 -2.78 14.45 10.13
C LYS A 14 -1.94 15.66 10.50
N GLY A 15 -2.57 16.80 10.84
CA GLY A 15 -1.88 18.05 11.14
C GLY A 15 -1.14 18.67 9.96
N LYS A 16 -1.55 18.37 8.73
CA LYS A 16 -0.90 18.84 7.50
C LYS A 16 -1.76 19.83 6.75
N LYS A 17 -1.11 20.84 6.17
CA LYS A 17 -1.77 21.84 5.32
C LYS A 17 -1.74 21.37 3.87
N GLU A 18 -2.91 21.40 3.21
CA GLU A 18 -3.05 21.01 1.81
C GLU A 18 -3.68 22.10 0.97
N ARG A 19 -3.39 22.10 -0.31
CA ARG A 19 -3.96 23.02 -1.26
C ARG A 19 -5.04 22.33 -2.09
N ILE A 20 -6.23 22.90 -2.11
CA ILE A 20 -7.29 22.51 -3.02
C ILE A 20 -6.93 23.00 -4.43
N GLY A 21 -6.78 22.11 -5.39
CA GLY A 21 -6.54 22.47 -6.78
C GLY A 21 -7.84 22.94 -7.45
N ARG A 22 -8.64 21.99 -7.93
CA ARG A 22 -9.95 22.24 -8.54
C ARG A 22 -11.04 21.60 -7.70
N LEU A 23 -12.23 22.16 -7.78
CA LEU A 23 -13.45 21.58 -7.24
C LEU A 23 -14.36 21.16 -8.39
N LEU A 24 -14.95 19.97 -8.27
CA LEU A 24 -15.80 19.38 -9.30
C LEU A 24 -17.12 18.91 -8.66
N LEU A 25 -18.23 19.21 -9.30
CA LEU A 25 -19.48 18.48 -9.11
C LEU A 25 -19.53 17.32 -10.11
N ILE A 26 -19.87 16.12 -9.62
CA ILE A 26 -19.90 14.92 -10.43
C ILE A 26 -21.31 14.36 -10.47
N HIS A 27 -21.86 14.26 -11.67
CA HIS A 27 -23.16 13.66 -11.96
C HIS A 27 -22.98 12.52 -12.97
N ALA A 28 -23.00 11.29 -12.50
CA ALA A 28 -22.67 10.12 -13.31
C ALA A 28 -21.32 10.29 -14.01
N ASN A 29 -21.28 10.38 -15.33
CA ASN A 29 -20.05 10.60 -16.12
C ASN A 29 -19.78 12.08 -16.44
N HIS A 30 -20.64 12.98 -16.03
CA HIS A 30 -20.48 14.41 -16.26
C HIS A 30 -19.71 15.05 -15.11
N ARG A 31 -18.73 15.88 -15.43
CA ARG A 31 -17.89 16.63 -14.48
C ARG A 31 -18.03 18.12 -14.78
N GLU A 32 -18.39 18.86 -13.78
CA GLU A 32 -18.56 20.31 -13.85
C GLU A 32 -17.57 20.98 -12.89
N ASP A 33 -16.71 21.85 -13.41
CA ASP A 33 -15.79 22.63 -12.59
C ASP A 33 -16.59 23.75 -11.87
N VAL A 34 -16.38 23.87 -10.56
CA VAL A 34 -17.01 24.89 -9.72
C VAL A 34 -15.95 25.64 -8.91
N ASP A 35 -16.17 26.94 -8.71
CA ASP A 35 -15.22 27.75 -7.96
C ASP A 35 -15.40 27.62 -6.44
N THR A 36 -16.61 27.37 -5.99
CA THR A 36 -16.93 27.31 -4.56
C THR A 36 -18.03 26.29 -4.29
N VAL A 37 -17.89 25.57 -3.19
CA VAL A 37 -18.90 24.65 -2.64
C VAL A 37 -19.28 25.07 -1.22
N TYR A 38 -20.50 24.75 -0.80
CA TYR A 38 -21.10 25.19 0.45
C TYR A 38 -21.34 24.03 1.41
N ALA A 39 -21.63 24.38 2.66
CA ALA A 39 -21.96 23.40 3.68
C ALA A 39 -23.18 22.56 3.26
N GLY A 40 -23.04 21.24 3.31
CA GLY A 40 -24.05 20.28 2.87
C GLY A 40 -23.83 19.74 1.44
N ASP A 41 -22.98 20.38 0.64
CA ASP A 41 -22.64 19.91 -0.69
C ASP A 41 -21.70 18.70 -0.64
N ILE A 42 -21.76 17.88 -1.71
CA ILE A 42 -20.82 16.80 -1.97
C ILE A 42 -20.06 17.16 -3.25
N ALA A 43 -18.74 17.29 -3.14
CA ALA A 43 -17.89 17.67 -4.25
C ALA A 43 -16.61 16.86 -4.29
N ALA A 44 -15.99 16.77 -5.45
CA ALA A 44 -14.65 16.21 -5.62
C ALA A 44 -13.60 17.32 -5.59
N ALA A 45 -12.59 17.16 -4.74
CA ALA A 45 -11.45 18.06 -4.67
C ALA A 45 -10.23 17.40 -5.33
N VAL A 46 -9.60 18.10 -6.25
CA VAL A 46 -8.39 17.62 -6.98
C VAL A 46 -7.16 18.29 -6.40
N GLY A 47 -6.09 17.52 -6.26
CA GLY A 47 -4.77 18.04 -5.84
C GLY A 47 -4.39 17.74 -4.41
N LEU A 48 -5.20 17.01 -3.66
CA LEU A 48 -4.87 16.51 -2.33
C LEU A 48 -3.78 15.42 -2.46
N LYS A 49 -2.78 15.48 -1.59
CA LYS A 49 -1.62 14.56 -1.65
C LYS A 49 -1.54 13.63 -0.44
N ASP A 50 -1.84 14.15 0.72
CA ASP A 50 -1.72 13.45 2.00
C ASP A 50 -3.06 13.02 2.59
N THR A 51 -4.18 13.51 2.04
CA THR A 51 -5.53 13.21 2.51
C THR A 51 -5.98 11.80 2.08
N THR A 52 -6.46 11.04 3.03
CA THR A 52 -7.01 9.70 2.83
C THR A 52 -8.46 9.63 3.30
N THR A 53 -9.14 8.52 2.99
CA THR A 53 -10.54 8.29 3.39
C THR A 53 -10.69 8.40 4.91
N GLY A 54 -11.67 9.21 5.36
CA GLY A 54 -11.94 9.46 6.78
C GLY A 54 -11.21 10.65 7.39
N ASP A 55 -10.28 11.29 6.66
CA ASP A 55 -9.62 12.50 7.15
C ASP A 55 -10.58 13.70 7.17
N THR A 56 -10.42 14.57 8.17
CA THR A 56 -11.15 15.83 8.25
C THR A 56 -10.30 16.98 7.69
N LEU A 57 -10.90 17.72 6.76
CA LEU A 57 -10.34 18.96 6.25
C LEU A 57 -11.11 20.15 6.83
N CYS A 58 -10.41 21.13 7.38
CA CYS A 58 -11.03 22.27 8.04
C CYS A 58 -10.28 23.59 7.75
N ASP A 59 -10.86 24.69 8.25
CA ASP A 59 -10.20 25.99 8.29
C ASP A 59 -9.00 25.92 9.26
N GLU A 60 -7.87 26.48 8.86
CA GLU A 60 -6.63 26.53 9.66
C GLU A 60 -6.83 27.27 11.00
N ASN A 61 -7.69 28.30 11.02
CA ASN A 61 -7.96 29.09 12.22
C ASN A 61 -9.01 28.46 13.14
N HIS A 62 -9.76 27.49 12.64
CA HIS A 62 -10.83 26.80 13.37
C HIS A 62 -10.66 25.27 13.23
N PRO A 63 -9.58 24.70 13.80
CA PRO A 63 -9.33 23.28 13.68
C PRO A 63 -10.41 22.48 14.39
N VAL A 64 -10.98 21.48 13.67
CA VAL A 64 -11.97 20.55 14.18
C VAL A 64 -11.68 19.19 13.59
N ILE A 65 -11.92 18.13 14.35
CA ILE A 65 -11.90 16.74 13.86
C ILE A 65 -13.32 16.23 14.00
N LEU A 66 -13.89 15.82 12.89
CA LEU A 66 -15.20 15.17 12.87
C LEU A 66 -15.06 13.71 13.30
N GLU A 67 -16.20 13.02 13.46
CA GLU A 67 -16.24 11.62 13.82
C GLU A 67 -15.36 10.80 12.87
N SER A 68 -14.42 10.04 13.45
CA SER A 68 -13.55 9.14 12.69
C SER A 68 -14.26 7.82 12.38
N MET A 69 -14.10 7.32 11.16
CA MET A 69 -14.60 6.02 10.79
C MET A 69 -13.65 4.92 11.30
N GLU A 70 -14.21 3.90 11.94
CA GLU A 70 -13.49 2.69 12.30
C GLU A 70 -13.65 1.66 11.18
N PHE A 71 -12.54 1.24 10.58
CA PHE A 71 -12.54 0.23 9.53
C PHE A 71 -12.19 -1.13 10.12
N PRO A 72 -12.92 -2.19 9.73
CA PRO A 72 -12.60 -3.54 10.19
C PRO A 72 -11.24 -4.01 9.64
N GLU A 73 -10.57 -4.84 10.43
CA GLU A 73 -9.32 -5.46 10.02
C GLU A 73 -9.54 -6.48 8.89
N PRO A 74 -8.61 -6.57 7.92
CA PRO A 74 -8.68 -7.57 6.86
C PRO A 74 -8.68 -8.99 7.39
N VAL A 75 -9.47 -9.89 6.78
CA VAL A 75 -9.66 -11.27 7.26
C VAL A 75 -8.99 -12.33 6.41
N ILE A 76 -8.66 -12.04 5.15
CA ILE A 76 -7.96 -12.98 4.26
C ILE A 76 -6.72 -12.34 3.63
N GLN A 77 -5.80 -13.21 3.24
CA GLN A 77 -4.53 -12.81 2.63
C GLN A 77 -4.20 -13.69 1.42
N ILE A 78 -3.63 -13.07 0.40
CA ILE A 78 -3.07 -13.74 -0.77
C ILE A 78 -1.70 -13.14 -1.11
N ALA A 79 -0.83 -13.95 -1.72
CA ALA A 79 0.44 -13.48 -2.24
C ALA A 79 0.26 -13.01 -3.69
N ILE A 80 0.92 -11.91 -4.04
CA ILE A 80 0.92 -11.37 -5.39
C ILE A 80 2.35 -11.10 -5.85
N GLU A 81 2.68 -11.56 -7.05
CA GLU A 81 4.01 -11.42 -7.62
C GLU A 81 3.92 -10.88 -9.05
N PRO A 82 4.66 -9.83 -9.41
CA PRO A 82 4.66 -9.32 -10.76
C PRO A 82 5.37 -10.32 -11.70
N LYS A 83 4.86 -10.50 -12.91
CA LYS A 83 5.49 -11.39 -13.90
C LYS A 83 6.85 -10.90 -14.40
N THR A 84 7.15 -9.61 -14.26
CA THR A 84 8.39 -9.00 -14.73
C THR A 84 9.02 -8.10 -13.67
N LYS A 85 10.34 -7.95 -13.70
CA LYS A 85 11.05 -7.02 -12.79
C LYS A 85 10.59 -5.55 -12.97
N ALA A 86 10.32 -5.13 -14.19
CA ALA A 86 9.79 -3.78 -14.47
C ALA A 86 8.36 -3.59 -13.91
N GLY A 87 7.61 -4.67 -13.71
CA GLY A 87 6.30 -4.65 -13.07
C GLY A 87 6.36 -4.40 -11.57
N GLN A 88 7.51 -4.67 -10.91
CA GLN A 88 7.63 -4.53 -9.46
C GLN A 88 7.40 -3.09 -8.98
N GLU A 89 8.04 -2.11 -9.61
CA GLU A 89 7.87 -0.69 -9.24
C GLU A 89 6.44 -0.21 -9.52
N LYS A 90 5.89 -0.59 -10.68
CA LYS A 90 4.49 -0.26 -11.02
C LYS A 90 3.52 -0.87 -10.03
N MET A 91 3.75 -2.12 -9.63
CA MET A 91 2.92 -2.82 -8.65
C MET A 91 2.96 -2.11 -7.29
N SER A 92 4.14 -1.73 -6.80
CA SER A 92 4.27 -1.03 -5.53
C SER A 92 3.51 0.30 -5.51
N ILE A 93 3.64 1.10 -6.58
CA ILE A 93 2.91 2.37 -6.73
C ILE A 93 1.39 2.12 -6.80
N ALA A 94 0.98 1.11 -7.54
CA ALA A 94 -0.44 0.78 -7.69
C ALA A 94 -1.05 0.29 -6.37
N LEU A 95 -0.37 -0.60 -5.65
CA LEU A 95 -0.82 -1.11 -4.35
C LEU A 95 -0.91 0.02 -3.31
N GLN A 96 0.06 0.95 -3.32
CA GLN A 96 0.00 2.12 -2.45
C GLN A 96 -1.25 2.96 -2.72
N LYS A 97 -1.54 3.28 -3.98
CA LYS A 97 -2.73 4.05 -4.36
C LYS A 97 -4.02 3.34 -3.98
N LEU A 98 -4.10 2.02 -4.20
CA LEU A 98 -5.26 1.23 -3.82
C LEU A 98 -5.47 1.21 -2.30
N SER A 99 -4.38 1.17 -1.51
CA SER A 99 -4.46 1.26 -0.04
C SER A 99 -4.85 2.66 0.47
N GLU A 100 -4.52 3.72 -0.28
CA GLU A 100 -4.96 5.08 0.03
C GLU A 100 -6.47 5.28 -0.25
N GLU A 101 -7.00 4.58 -1.26
CA GLU A 101 -8.43 4.62 -1.61
C GLU A 101 -9.30 3.77 -0.66
N ASP A 102 -8.79 2.63 -0.24
CA ASP A 102 -9.53 1.65 0.57
C ASP A 102 -8.81 1.31 1.87
N PRO A 103 -9.27 1.85 3.00
CA PRO A 103 -8.66 1.58 4.32
C PRO A 103 -8.78 0.13 4.79
N THR A 104 -9.66 -0.69 4.20
CA THR A 104 -9.81 -2.11 4.50
C THR A 104 -8.87 -3.00 3.69
N PHE A 105 -8.17 -2.43 2.72
CA PHE A 105 -7.14 -3.09 1.94
C PHE A 105 -5.75 -2.75 2.46
N ARG A 106 -4.92 -3.77 2.66
CA ARG A 106 -3.53 -3.60 3.08
C ARG A 106 -2.59 -4.39 2.18
N ALA A 107 -1.41 -3.82 1.93
CA ALA A 107 -0.34 -4.48 1.21
C ALA A 107 0.98 -4.32 1.98
N HIS A 108 1.74 -5.41 2.12
CA HIS A 108 3.06 -5.39 2.72
C HIS A 108 3.97 -6.45 2.07
N THR A 109 5.26 -6.29 2.23
CA THR A 109 6.23 -7.31 1.82
C THR A 109 6.64 -8.10 3.05
N GLU A 110 6.48 -9.43 2.98
CA GLU A 110 6.92 -10.32 4.04
C GLU A 110 8.46 -10.41 4.06
N PRO A 111 9.12 -10.00 5.17
CA PRO A 111 10.58 -9.91 5.21
C PRO A 111 11.30 -11.26 5.03
N GLU A 112 10.70 -12.36 5.51
CA GLU A 112 11.34 -13.68 5.50
C GLU A 112 11.22 -14.36 4.12
N THR A 113 10.08 -14.21 3.45
CA THR A 113 9.82 -14.84 2.14
C THR A 113 10.07 -13.92 0.95
N GLY A 114 10.11 -12.60 1.19
CA GLY A 114 10.20 -11.58 0.15
C GLY A 114 8.92 -11.43 -0.69
N GLN A 115 7.86 -12.16 -0.36
CA GLN A 115 6.59 -12.08 -1.08
C GLN A 115 5.83 -10.79 -0.73
N THR A 116 5.16 -10.22 -1.72
CA THR A 116 4.18 -9.17 -1.49
C THR A 116 2.85 -9.82 -1.13
N ILE A 117 2.36 -9.53 0.07
CA ILE A 117 1.10 -10.01 0.60
C ILE A 117 0.07 -8.90 0.53
N ILE A 118 -1.10 -9.20 0.01
CA ILE A 118 -2.26 -8.31 0.02
C ILE A 118 -3.35 -8.91 0.90
N SER A 119 -3.98 -8.06 1.69
CA SER A 119 -4.99 -8.44 2.68
C SER A 119 -6.28 -7.66 2.44
N GLY A 120 -7.40 -8.32 2.59
CA GLY A 120 -8.73 -7.72 2.35
C GLY A 120 -9.85 -8.40 3.12
N MET A 121 -11.05 -7.89 2.94
CA MET A 121 -12.25 -8.30 3.67
C MET A 121 -12.84 -9.63 3.18
N GLY A 122 -12.46 -10.10 2.00
CA GLY A 122 -12.98 -11.35 1.42
C GLY A 122 -12.36 -11.63 0.05
N GLU A 123 -12.62 -12.84 -0.46
CA GLU A 123 -12.08 -13.32 -1.74
C GLU A 123 -12.47 -12.38 -2.89
N LEU A 124 -13.75 -12.05 -3.01
CA LEU A 124 -14.24 -11.14 -4.05
C LEU A 124 -13.59 -9.75 -3.96
N HIS A 125 -13.36 -9.24 -2.74
CA HIS A 125 -12.66 -7.96 -2.55
C HIS A 125 -11.26 -8.01 -3.16
N LEU A 126 -10.47 -9.04 -2.83
CA LEU A 126 -9.11 -9.20 -3.37
C LEU A 126 -9.10 -9.48 -4.88
N GLU A 127 -10.07 -10.22 -5.41
CA GLU A 127 -10.23 -10.43 -6.84
C GLU A 127 -10.46 -9.11 -7.60
N ILE A 128 -11.31 -8.23 -7.06
CA ILE A 128 -11.55 -6.90 -7.64
C ILE A 128 -10.29 -6.03 -7.57
N ILE A 129 -9.55 -6.06 -6.48
CA ILE A 129 -8.28 -5.33 -6.34
C ILE A 129 -7.27 -5.82 -7.39
N VAL A 130 -7.13 -7.12 -7.57
CA VAL A 130 -6.24 -7.72 -8.58
C VAL A 130 -6.70 -7.36 -10.01
N ASP A 131 -8.00 -7.37 -10.28
CA ASP A 131 -8.55 -6.97 -11.57
C ASP A 131 -8.27 -5.49 -11.87
N ARG A 132 -8.45 -4.59 -10.87
CA ARG A 132 -8.10 -3.17 -10.98
C ARG A 132 -6.60 -2.98 -11.21
N LEU A 133 -5.74 -3.74 -10.52
CA LEU A 133 -4.30 -3.71 -10.72
C LEU A 133 -3.92 -4.02 -12.18
N MET A 134 -4.57 -5.01 -12.78
CA MET A 134 -4.34 -5.38 -14.17
C MET A 134 -4.95 -4.39 -15.17
N ARG A 135 -6.18 -3.94 -14.96
CA ARG A 135 -6.89 -3.09 -15.93
C ARG A 135 -6.48 -1.63 -15.85
N GLU A 136 -6.40 -1.05 -14.64
CA GLU A 136 -6.13 0.38 -14.45
C GLU A 136 -4.63 0.66 -14.50
N PHE A 137 -3.82 -0.15 -13.81
CA PHE A 137 -2.39 0.08 -13.66
C PHE A 137 -1.52 -0.69 -14.67
N LYS A 138 -2.13 -1.59 -15.46
CA LYS A 138 -1.43 -2.40 -16.48
C LYS A 138 -0.28 -3.21 -15.89
N VAL A 139 -0.48 -3.77 -14.70
CA VAL A 139 0.47 -4.65 -14.02
C VAL A 139 0.00 -6.08 -14.16
N GLU A 140 0.78 -6.92 -14.84
CA GLU A 140 0.55 -8.36 -14.88
C GLU A 140 1.17 -9.02 -13.66
N ALA A 141 0.36 -9.75 -12.90
CA ALA A 141 0.77 -10.41 -11.68
C ALA A 141 0.24 -11.84 -11.60
N ASN A 142 0.98 -12.69 -10.91
CA ASN A 142 0.56 -14.02 -10.49
C ASN A 142 0.01 -13.91 -9.07
N VAL A 143 -1.09 -14.59 -8.81
CA VAL A 143 -1.74 -14.65 -7.50
C VAL A 143 -1.61 -16.06 -6.95
N GLY A 144 -1.25 -16.18 -5.69
CA GLY A 144 -1.06 -17.47 -5.03
C GLY A 144 -1.32 -17.41 -3.53
N LYS A 145 -1.12 -18.54 -2.88
CA LYS A 145 -1.17 -18.61 -1.41
C LYS A 145 0.13 -18.07 -0.82
N PRO A 146 0.08 -17.35 0.33
CA PRO A 146 1.28 -16.96 1.05
C PRO A 146 2.14 -18.18 1.41
N GLN A 147 3.45 -18.03 1.32
CA GLN A 147 4.39 -19.04 1.82
C GLN A 147 4.44 -19.00 3.34
N VAL A 148 4.59 -20.16 3.95
CA VAL A 148 4.78 -20.26 5.39
C VAL A 148 6.25 -20.00 5.71
N ALA A 149 6.53 -19.00 6.52
CA ALA A 149 7.88 -18.74 7.05
C ALA A 149 8.16 -19.73 8.20
N TYR A 150 8.90 -20.79 7.88
CA TYR A 150 9.30 -21.77 8.88
C TYR A 150 10.47 -21.24 9.71
N LYS A 151 10.38 -21.39 11.03
CA LYS A 151 11.47 -21.09 11.97
C LYS A 151 12.01 -22.37 12.55
N GLU A 152 13.33 -22.49 12.56
CA GLU A 152 14.04 -23.64 13.11
C GLU A 152 14.74 -23.26 14.42
N THR A 153 14.93 -24.26 15.29
CA THR A 153 15.72 -24.10 16.51
C THR A 153 16.53 -25.35 16.79
N ILE A 154 17.69 -25.17 17.37
CA ILE A 154 18.56 -26.27 17.80
C ILE A 154 18.22 -26.57 19.27
N ARG A 155 17.88 -27.82 19.58
CA ARG A 155 17.52 -28.28 20.93
C ARG A 155 18.63 -29.00 21.66
N LYS A 156 19.71 -29.37 20.97
CA LYS A 156 20.88 -30.09 21.53
C LYS A 156 22.15 -29.42 21.02
N ALA A 157 23.17 -29.39 21.86
CA ALA A 157 24.51 -29.00 21.42
C ALA A 157 25.04 -30.06 20.44
N VAL A 158 25.46 -29.63 19.29
CA VAL A 158 26.02 -30.47 18.23
C VAL A 158 27.24 -29.78 17.63
N LYS A 159 28.21 -30.60 17.21
CA LYS A 159 29.40 -30.11 16.49
C LYS A 159 29.24 -30.46 15.02
N SER A 160 29.51 -29.52 14.16
CA SER A 160 29.47 -29.69 12.72
C SER A 160 30.73 -29.13 12.09
N GLU A 161 31.29 -29.90 11.16
CA GLU A 161 32.45 -29.51 10.35
C GLU A 161 31.97 -28.93 9.02
N GLY A 162 32.40 -27.70 8.72
CA GLY A 162 32.25 -27.08 7.42
C GLY A 162 33.59 -26.99 6.71
N LYS A 163 33.77 -27.76 5.63
CA LYS A 163 35.00 -27.75 4.82
C LYS A 163 34.67 -27.38 3.37
N PHE A 164 35.29 -26.34 2.88
CA PHE A 164 35.17 -25.91 1.50
C PHE A 164 36.54 -25.99 0.82
N VAL A 165 36.61 -26.77 -0.23
CA VAL A 165 37.82 -26.92 -1.04
C VAL A 165 37.44 -26.80 -2.51
N ARG A 166 37.92 -25.78 -3.17
CA ARG A 166 37.70 -25.58 -4.61
C ARG A 166 38.99 -25.18 -5.30
N GLN A 167 39.41 -25.99 -6.29
CA GLN A 167 40.55 -25.66 -7.13
C GLN A 167 40.14 -25.81 -8.60
N SER A 168 40.18 -24.70 -9.32
CA SER A 168 39.89 -24.65 -10.75
C SER A 168 40.92 -23.76 -11.43
N GLY A 169 42.18 -24.32 -11.52
CA GLY A 169 43.31 -23.60 -12.11
C GLY A 169 43.84 -22.45 -11.23
N GLY A 170 45.14 -22.27 -11.14
CA GLY A 170 45.78 -21.21 -10.36
C GLY A 170 45.66 -21.38 -8.84
N ARG A 171 45.34 -20.29 -8.11
CA ARG A 171 45.19 -20.31 -6.65
C ARG A 171 43.87 -20.97 -6.26
N GLY A 172 43.92 -22.05 -5.47
CA GLY A 172 42.75 -22.70 -4.90
C GLY A 172 42.08 -21.88 -3.79
N GLN A 173 40.80 -22.13 -3.54
CA GLN A 173 40.04 -21.59 -2.40
C GLN A 173 39.91 -22.70 -1.36
N TYR A 174 40.21 -22.37 -0.11
CA TYR A 174 40.11 -23.27 1.03
C TYR A 174 39.49 -22.55 2.21
N GLY A 175 38.48 -23.16 2.81
CA GLY A 175 37.88 -22.72 4.07
C GLY A 175 37.52 -23.94 4.91
N HIS A 176 37.85 -23.90 6.19
CA HIS A 176 37.55 -24.97 7.13
C HIS A 176 37.15 -24.37 8.47
N CYS A 177 35.99 -24.74 8.98
CA CYS A 177 35.54 -24.33 10.29
C CYS A 177 34.83 -25.47 11.02
N TRP A 178 34.88 -25.44 12.32
CA TRP A 178 34.03 -26.20 13.23
C TRP A 178 33.08 -25.27 13.93
N ILE A 179 31.81 -25.65 14.02
CA ILE A 179 30.75 -24.89 14.68
C ILE A 179 30.13 -25.80 15.75
N GLU A 180 29.95 -25.27 16.94
CA GLU A 180 29.26 -25.91 18.07
C GLU A 180 28.04 -25.08 18.45
#